data_feca8f5381c000a9d38306fcd156d391
#
_entry.id   feca8f5381c000a9d38306fcd156d391
#
_cell.length_a   1.000
_cell.length_b   1.000
_cell.length_c   1.000
_cell.angle_alpha   90.00
_cell.angle_beta   90.00
_cell.angle_gamma   90.00
#
_symmetry.space_group_name_H-M   'P 1'
#
loop_
_entity.id
_entity.type
_entity.pdbx_description
1 polymer ?
#
loop_
_entity_poly.entity_id
_entity_poly.type
_entity_poly.pdbx_seq_one_letter_code
_entity_poly.pdbx_strand_id
1 'polypeptide(L)'
;MSLHPSLQTYADAWTHSVEAISELVTPLAEGEWNRATPCPGWSVRDLVSHVIGVDCEMLGDPRPIHTLPRDLYHVQTETQRYHEVQVDIRRHHTAPEMVSELEYTVIRRNRHLRNETREPSTLVRGPRGIEETLEFAMRRRAFDIWVHEQDLRWALGKPGNLDSPGAYVTRDLLLSILPKVVAKDAGAPADSAVVFDVHGPVEFLRTVRVDVDGKGTIDGSPSLGPAVTIALDWETYVRLSCGRVTPDAVADRVKTEGDADLASAILSALAVTP
;
A
#
# COMPACT_ATOMS: atom_id res chain seq x y z
N MET A 1 4.28 -17.28 -25.41
CA MET A 1 5.21 -16.47 -24.59
C MET A 1 4.53 -16.29 -23.25
N SER A 2 5.27 -16.35 -22.16
CA SER A 2 4.75 -16.23 -20.80
C SER A 2 5.25 -14.92 -20.19
N LEU A 3 4.61 -14.46 -19.12
CA LEU A 3 5.06 -13.34 -18.30
C LEU A 3 6.55 -13.48 -17.96
N HIS A 4 7.29 -12.36 -17.97
CA HIS A 4 8.71 -12.38 -17.60
C HIS A 4 8.87 -12.87 -16.14
N PRO A 5 9.82 -13.78 -15.83
CA PRO A 5 9.94 -14.38 -14.49
C PRO A 5 10.04 -13.38 -13.35
N SER A 6 10.72 -12.24 -13.52
CA SER A 6 10.83 -11.20 -12.48
C SER A 6 9.50 -10.49 -12.17
N LEU A 7 8.52 -10.54 -13.07
CA LEU A 7 7.20 -9.96 -12.88
C LEU A 7 6.20 -10.93 -12.25
N GLN A 8 6.53 -12.25 -12.23
CA GLN A 8 5.64 -13.29 -11.73
C GLN A 8 5.26 -13.07 -10.27
N THR A 9 6.21 -12.70 -9.42
CA THR A 9 5.97 -12.40 -7.99
C THR A 9 4.90 -11.33 -7.80
N TYR A 10 4.91 -10.28 -8.63
CA TYR A 10 3.92 -9.20 -8.52
C TYR A 10 2.55 -9.63 -9.05
N ALA A 11 2.53 -10.44 -10.12
CA ALA A 11 1.28 -11.00 -10.65
C ALA A 11 0.63 -11.96 -9.65
N ASP A 12 1.41 -12.83 -9.01
CA ASP A 12 0.93 -13.77 -7.99
C ASP A 12 0.41 -13.02 -6.76
N ALA A 13 1.14 -11.99 -6.30
CA ALA A 13 0.73 -11.14 -5.20
C ALA A 13 -0.59 -10.41 -5.50
N TRP A 14 -0.73 -9.83 -6.69
CA TRP A 14 -1.97 -9.19 -7.12
C TRP A 14 -3.13 -10.21 -7.17
N THR A 15 -2.90 -11.38 -7.79
CA THR A 15 -3.93 -12.42 -7.95
C THR A 15 -4.43 -12.88 -6.57
N HIS A 16 -3.51 -13.20 -5.66
CA HIS A 16 -3.86 -13.64 -4.32
C HIS A 16 -4.70 -12.59 -3.56
N SER A 17 -4.29 -11.32 -3.61
CA SER A 17 -4.99 -10.25 -2.89
C SER A 17 -6.35 -9.92 -3.51
N VAL A 18 -6.49 -9.92 -4.84
CA VAL A 18 -7.79 -9.66 -5.47
C VAL A 18 -8.79 -10.78 -5.25
N GLU A 19 -8.33 -12.03 -5.24
CA GLU A 19 -9.16 -13.20 -4.90
C GLU A 19 -9.63 -13.11 -3.43
N ALA A 20 -8.72 -12.78 -2.51
CA ALA A 20 -9.07 -12.56 -1.10
C ALA A 20 -10.07 -11.40 -0.90
N ILE A 21 -9.93 -10.29 -1.65
CA ILE A 21 -10.92 -9.21 -1.65
C ILE A 21 -12.28 -9.73 -2.15
N SER A 22 -12.31 -10.48 -3.26
CA SER A 22 -13.55 -11.04 -3.80
C SER A 22 -14.25 -11.96 -2.79
N GLU A 23 -13.51 -12.83 -2.11
CA GLU A 23 -14.02 -13.70 -1.05
C GLU A 23 -14.58 -12.92 0.15
N LEU A 24 -13.94 -11.80 0.51
CA LEU A 24 -14.38 -10.96 1.61
C LEU A 24 -15.69 -10.25 1.31
N VAL A 25 -15.87 -9.73 0.08
CA VAL A 25 -16.96 -8.81 -0.25
C VAL A 25 -18.19 -9.49 -0.88
N THR A 26 -18.00 -10.63 -1.56
CA THR A 26 -19.11 -11.34 -2.22
C THR A 26 -20.25 -11.73 -1.26
N PRO A 27 -20.01 -12.22 -0.03
CA PRO A 27 -21.07 -12.60 0.89
C PRO A 27 -21.68 -11.43 1.66
N LEU A 28 -21.24 -10.19 1.46
CA LEU A 28 -21.68 -9.04 2.26
C LEU A 28 -23.12 -8.63 1.92
N ALA A 29 -23.92 -8.41 2.96
CA ALA A 29 -25.22 -7.74 2.81
C ALA A 29 -25.04 -6.27 2.40
N GLU A 30 -26.04 -5.68 1.74
CA GLU A 30 -25.99 -4.30 1.21
C GLU A 30 -25.52 -3.27 2.26
N GLY A 31 -26.00 -3.38 3.50
CA GLY A 31 -25.61 -2.46 4.58
C GLY A 31 -24.12 -2.55 4.99
N GLU A 32 -23.47 -3.69 4.78
CA GLU A 32 -22.06 -3.88 5.13
C GLU A 32 -21.11 -3.17 4.17
N TRP A 33 -21.55 -2.95 2.93
CA TRP A 33 -20.82 -2.17 1.94
C TRP A 33 -20.65 -0.69 2.33
N ASN A 34 -21.46 -0.21 3.28
CA ASN A 34 -21.38 1.17 3.78
C ASN A 34 -20.53 1.31 5.04
N ARG A 35 -19.89 0.23 5.53
CA ARG A 35 -18.96 0.32 6.67
C ARG A 35 -17.77 1.20 6.30
N ALA A 36 -17.39 2.08 7.24
CA ALA A 36 -16.20 2.90 7.09
C ALA A 36 -14.93 2.03 7.07
N THR A 37 -13.96 2.42 6.28
CA THR A 37 -12.62 1.82 6.22
C THR A 37 -11.58 2.72 6.89
N PRO A 38 -10.35 2.27 7.11
CA PRO A 38 -9.25 3.12 7.55
C PRO A 38 -8.87 4.24 6.57
N CYS A 39 -9.31 4.14 5.30
CA CYS A 39 -9.12 5.20 4.32
C CYS A 39 -10.12 6.33 4.57
N PRO A 40 -9.68 7.56 4.92
CA PRO A 40 -10.59 8.65 5.25
C PRO A 40 -11.62 8.91 4.16
N GLY A 41 -12.90 8.97 4.53
CA GLY A 41 -14.01 9.25 3.63
C GLY A 41 -14.44 8.08 2.74
N TRP A 42 -13.80 6.92 2.82
CA TRP A 42 -14.13 5.74 2.02
C TRP A 42 -14.78 4.63 2.84
N SER A 43 -15.91 4.16 2.34
CA SER A 43 -16.57 2.94 2.77
C SER A 43 -15.94 1.70 2.12
N VAL A 44 -16.40 0.50 2.47
CA VAL A 44 -16.06 -0.75 1.78
C VAL A 44 -16.36 -0.64 0.29
N ARG A 45 -17.52 -0.07 -0.08
CA ARG A 45 -17.91 0.18 -1.48
C ARG A 45 -16.92 1.08 -2.21
N ASP A 46 -16.53 2.17 -1.58
CA ASP A 46 -15.61 3.15 -2.15
C ASP A 46 -14.24 2.53 -2.38
N LEU A 47 -13.76 1.73 -1.43
CA LEU A 47 -12.48 1.06 -1.53
C LEU A 47 -12.47 -0.01 -2.63
N VAL A 48 -13.53 -0.82 -2.74
CA VAL A 48 -13.67 -1.78 -3.86
C VAL A 48 -13.80 -1.05 -5.20
N SER A 49 -14.48 0.10 -5.23
CA SER A 49 -14.56 0.96 -6.42
C SER A 49 -13.19 1.45 -6.87
N HIS A 50 -12.33 1.83 -5.91
CA HIS A 50 -10.93 2.18 -6.19
C HIS A 50 -10.15 0.99 -6.78
N VAL A 51 -10.27 -0.19 -6.17
CA VAL A 51 -9.63 -1.43 -6.67
C VAL A 51 -10.02 -1.71 -8.12
N ILE A 52 -11.31 -1.68 -8.44
CA ILE A 52 -11.83 -1.85 -9.81
C ILE A 52 -11.26 -0.77 -10.74
N GLY A 53 -11.33 0.50 -10.31
CA GLY A 53 -10.92 1.64 -11.13
C GLY A 53 -9.45 1.60 -11.53
N VAL A 54 -8.56 1.25 -10.60
CA VAL A 54 -7.12 1.13 -10.89
C VAL A 54 -6.85 0.00 -11.87
N ASP A 55 -7.50 -1.16 -11.72
CA ASP A 55 -7.31 -2.27 -12.64
C ASP A 55 -7.89 -1.98 -14.04
N CYS A 56 -9.02 -1.25 -14.14
CA CYS A 56 -9.53 -0.76 -15.42
C CYS A 56 -8.53 0.18 -16.12
N GLU A 57 -7.91 1.11 -15.38
CA GLU A 57 -6.85 1.97 -15.93
C GLU A 57 -5.64 1.16 -16.43
N MET A 58 -5.20 0.17 -15.67
CA MET A 58 -4.09 -0.73 -16.07
C MET A 58 -4.45 -1.61 -17.26
N LEU A 59 -5.72 -1.84 -17.53
CA LEU A 59 -6.23 -2.50 -18.73
C LEU A 59 -6.29 -1.56 -19.95
N GLY A 60 -6.06 -0.28 -19.75
CA GLY A 60 -6.15 0.75 -20.79
C GLY A 60 -7.57 1.24 -21.07
N ASP A 61 -8.51 0.99 -20.18
CA ASP A 61 -9.86 1.50 -20.31
C ASP A 61 -9.87 3.05 -20.28
N PRO A 62 -10.74 3.68 -21.04
CA PRO A 62 -10.85 5.13 -21.03
C PRO A 62 -11.30 5.62 -19.65
N ARG A 63 -10.64 6.67 -19.17
CA ARG A 63 -11.01 7.28 -17.91
C ARG A 63 -12.42 7.88 -17.99
N PRO A 64 -13.28 7.65 -17.01
CA PRO A 64 -14.61 8.27 -16.99
C PRO A 64 -14.54 9.80 -16.95
N ILE A 65 -15.42 10.43 -17.72
CA ILE A 65 -15.64 11.88 -17.62
C ILE A 65 -16.68 12.09 -16.52
N HIS A 66 -16.23 12.66 -15.39
CA HIS A 66 -17.07 12.84 -14.22
C HIS A 66 -16.71 14.12 -13.46
N THR A 67 -17.70 14.79 -12.92
CA THR A 67 -17.52 15.99 -12.10
C THR A 67 -17.74 15.63 -10.64
N LEU A 68 -16.68 15.71 -9.85
CA LEU A 68 -16.74 15.43 -8.42
C LEU A 68 -17.48 16.54 -7.65
N PRO A 69 -18.17 16.20 -6.56
CA PRO A 69 -18.64 17.18 -5.59
C PRO A 69 -17.50 18.09 -5.11
N ARG A 70 -17.85 19.35 -4.73
CA ARG A 70 -16.83 20.34 -4.35
C ARG A 70 -16.35 20.23 -2.92
N ASP A 71 -17.14 19.60 -2.05
CA ASP A 71 -17.03 19.60 -0.60
C ASP A 71 -16.57 18.24 -0.03
N LEU A 72 -15.81 17.49 -0.80
CA LEU A 72 -15.22 16.23 -0.36
C LEU A 72 -14.04 16.50 0.59
N TYR A 73 -14.28 16.44 1.89
CA TYR A 73 -13.31 16.79 2.93
C TYR A 73 -12.01 15.94 2.91
N HIS A 74 -12.11 14.70 2.42
CA HIS A 74 -11.00 13.77 2.31
C HIS A 74 -10.17 13.96 1.02
N VAL A 75 -10.63 14.80 0.10
CA VAL A 75 -9.95 15.05 -1.18
C VAL A 75 -9.14 16.35 -1.08
N GLN A 76 -7.90 16.23 -0.62
CA GLN A 76 -7.01 17.39 -0.37
C GLN A 76 -5.94 17.57 -1.45
N THR A 77 -5.67 16.54 -2.27
CA THR A 77 -4.61 16.56 -3.29
C THR A 77 -5.15 16.19 -4.67
N GLU A 78 -4.40 16.55 -5.72
CA GLU A 78 -4.72 16.14 -7.09
C GLU A 78 -4.68 14.62 -7.28
N THR A 79 -3.84 13.91 -6.54
CA THR A 79 -3.80 12.45 -6.56
C THR A 79 -5.06 11.85 -5.97
N GLN A 80 -5.51 12.34 -4.82
CA GLN A 80 -6.77 11.90 -4.21
C GLN A 80 -7.96 12.22 -5.14
N ARG A 81 -7.99 13.42 -5.72
CA ARG A 81 -9.00 13.81 -6.73
C ARG A 81 -8.98 12.88 -7.94
N TYR A 82 -7.81 12.49 -8.37
CA TYR A 82 -7.66 11.55 -9.48
C TYR A 82 -8.33 10.20 -9.19
N HIS A 83 -8.08 9.61 -8.03
CA HIS A 83 -8.66 8.33 -7.64
C HIS A 83 -10.15 8.43 -7.30
N GLU A 84 -10.58 9.55 -6.71
CA GLU A 84 -11.96 9.78 -6.32
C GLU A 84 -12.97 9.71 -7.47
N VAL A 85 -12.58 10.04 -8.70
CA VAL A 85 -13.43 9.90 -9.88
C VAL A 85 -13.91 8.45 -10.05
N GLN A 86 -13.00 7.48 -9.91
CA GLN A 86 -13.33 6.06 -10.02
C GLN A 86 -14.23 5.58 -8.87
N VAL A 87 -14.10 6.21 -7.72
CA VAL A 87 -14.91 5.93 -6.53
C VAL A 87 -16.31 6.51 -6.69
N ASP A 88 -16.40 7.78 -6.98
CA ASP A 88 -17.67 8.52 -6.96
C ASP A 88 -18.67 8.03 -8.02
N ILE A 89 -18.20 7.59 -9.19
CA ILE A 89 -19.09 7.03 -10.23
C ILE A 89 -19.78 5.74 -9.81
N ARG A 90 -19.26 5.02 -8.80
CA ARG A 90 -19.81 3.73 -8.32
C ARG A 90 -20.54 3.83 -6.99
N ARG A 91 -20.63 5.01 -6.37
CA ARG A 91 -21.27 5.17 -5.06
C ARG A 91 -22.73 4.74 -5.02
N HIS A 92 -23.41 4.75 -6.16
CA HIS A 92 -24.80 4.34 -6.27
C HIS A 92 -24.99 2.90 -6.77
N HIS A 93 -23.89 2.17 -7.06
CA HIS A 93 -23.99 0.75 -7.42
C HIS A 93 -24.42 -0.07 -6.21
N THR A 94 -25.31 -1.01 -6.44
CA THR A 94 -25.72 -2.00 -5.45
C THR A 94 -24.64 -3.03 -5.20
N ALA A 95 -24.71 -3.79 -4.10
CA ALA A 95 -23.77 -4.86 -3.81
C ALA A 95 -23.60 -5.87 -4.97
N PRO A 96 -24.70 -6.40 -5.60
CA PRO A 96 -24.58 -7.29 -6.75
C PRO A 96 -23.88 -6.64 -7.96
N GLU A 97 -24.12 -5.35 -8.23
CA GLU A 97 -23.43 -4.64 -9.31
C GLU A 97 -21.94 -4.52 -9.05
N MET A 98 -21.56 -4.17 -7.81
CA MET A 98 -20.15 -4.07 -7.40
C MET A 98 -19.43 -5.43 -7.51
N VAL A 99 -20.06 -6.53 -7.03
CA VAL A 99 -19.49 -7.88 -7.12
C VAL A 99 -19.31 -8.27 -8.60
N SER A 100 -20.35 -8.06 -9.43
CA SER A 100 -20.28 -8.40 -10.85
C SER A 100 -19.20 -7.62 -11.60
N GLU A 101 -19.03 -6.32 -11.30
CA GLU A 101 -18.00 -5.49 -11.92
C GLU A 101 -16.60 -5.90 -11.45
N LEU A 102 -16.44 -6.22 -10.16
CA LEU A 102 -15.17 -6.73 -9.63
C LEU A 102 -14.78 -8.03 -10.31
N GLU A 103 -15.67 -9.02 -10.36
CA GLU A 103 -15.43 -10.32 -11.00
C GLU A 103 -15.04 -10.16 -12.48
N TYR A 104 -15.77 -9.31 -13.22
CA TYR A 104 -15.46 -9.02 -14.61
C TYR A 104 -14.07 -8.40 -14.78
N THR A 105 -13.72 -7.45 -13.92
CA THR A 105 -12.41 -6.78 -13.93
C THR A 105 -11.29 -7.77 -13.60
N VAL A 106 -11.50 -8.65 -12.62
CA VAL A 106 -10.54 -9.70 -12.24
C VAL A 106 -10.27 -10.66 -13.40
N ILE A 107 -11.33 -11.12 -14.08
CA ILE A 107 -11.20 -12.01 -15.25
C ILE A 107 -10.37 -11.33 -16.36
N ARG A 108 -10.66 -10.07 -16.67
CA ARG A 108 -9.94 -9.28 -17.69
C ARG A 108 -8.47 -9.10 -17.32
N ARG A 109 -8.21 -8.73 -16.06
CA ARG A 109 -6.85 -8.47 -15.58
C ARG A 109 -6.02 -9.75 -15.54
N ASN A 110 -6.57 -10.87 -15.08
CA ASN A 110 -5.93 -12.18 -15.14
C ASN A 110 -5.58 -12.59 -16.59
N ARG A 111 -6.48 -12.34 -17.54
CA ARG A 111 -6.20 -12.60 -18.96
C ARG A 111 -5.08 -11.69 -19.47
N HIS A 112 -5.09 -10.42 -19.11
CA HIS A 112 -4.05 -9.46 -19.48
C HIS A 112 -2.69 -9.90 -18.96
N LEU A 113 -2.57 -10.25 -17.66
CA LEU A 113 -1.31 -10.70 -17.06
C LEU A 113 -0.78 -11.97 -17.71
N ARG A 114 -1.64 -12.95 -18.03
CA ARG A 114 -1.23 -14.17 -18.73
C ARG A 114 -0.71 -13.92 -20.15
N ASN A 115 -1.13 -12.85 -20.80
CA ASN A 115 -0.70 -12.46 -22.14
C ASN A 115 0.38 -11.37 -22.15
N GLU A 116 0.84 -10.92 -20.98
CA GLU A 116 1.90 -9.92 -20.88
C GLU A 116 3.24 -10.54 -21.29
N THR A 117 3.90 -9.92 -22.25
CA THR A 117 5.16 -10.43 -22.82
C THR A 117 6.24 -9.36 -22.89
N ARG A 118 5.93 -8.15 -22.44
CA ARG A 118 6.89 -7.02 -22.44
C ARG A 118 7.97 -7.21 -21.40
N GLU A 119 9.13 -6.63 -21.67
CA GLU A 119 10.24 -6.60 -20.72
C GLU A 119 9.92 -5.75 -19.48
N PRO A 120 10.44 -6.10 -18.30
CA PRO A 120 10.22 -5.35 -17.05
C PRO A 120 10.57 -3.87 -17.15
N SER A 121 11.58 -3.52 -17.95
CA SER A 121 12.04 -2.15 -18.20
C SER A 121 11.18 -1.36 -19.18
N THR A 122 10.19 -2.00 -19.84
CA THR A 122 9.30 -1.31 -20.79
C THR A 122 8.57 -0.18 -20.10
N LEU A 123 8.60 1.01 -20.68
CA LEU A 123 7.84 2.15 -20.18
C LEU A 123 6.36 1.95 -20.46
N VAL A 124 5.56 2.13 -19.44
CA VAL A 124 4.09 2.07 -19.45
C VAL A 124 3.53 3.36 -18.88
N ARG A 125 2.31 3.67 -19.26
CA ARG A 125 1.61 4.82 -18.72
C ARG A 125 1.01 4.47 -17.36
N GLY A 126 1.55 5.06 -16.32
CA GLY A 126 1.04 4.98 -14.97
C GLY A 126 -0.08 5.98 -14.67
N PRO A 127 -0.53 6.07 -13.41
CA PRO A 127 -1.55 7.00 -12.98
C PRO A 127 -1.20 8.44 -13.36
N ARG A 128 -2.22 9.22 -13.72
CA ARG A 128 -2.08 10.62 -14.16
C ARG A 128 -1.20 10.79 -15.41
N GLY A 129 -0.94 9.71 -16.15
CA GLY A 129 -0.14 9.73 -17.37
C GLY A 129 1.37 9.81 -17.14
N ILE A 130 1.84 9.61 -15.92
CA ILE A 130 3.27 9.53 -15.59
C ILE A 130 3.84 8.24 -16.17
N GLU A 131 4.96 8.32 -16.89
CA GLU A 131 5.65 7.13 -17.39
C GLU A 131 6.44 6.45 -16.27
N GLU A 132 6.31 5.14 -16.19
CA GLU A 132 7.02 4.29 -15.24
C GLU A 132 7.36 2.95 -15.90
N THR A 133 8.32 2.19 -15.35
CA THR A 133 8.61 0.85 -15.88
C THR A 133 7.47 -0.11 -15.55
N LEU A 134 7.25 -1.11 -16.41
CA LEU A 134 6.25 -2.16 -16.17
C LEU A 134 6.47 -2.85 -14.82
N GLU A 135 7.73 -3.14 -14.47
CA GLU A 135 8.07 -3.72 -13.18
C GLU A 135 7.61 -2.84 -12.01
N PHE A 136 7.90 -1.54 -12.06
CA PHE A 136 7.50 -0.62 -11.01
C PHE A 136 5.97 -0.50 -10.93
N ALA A 137 5.28 -0.41 -12.07
CA ALA A 137 3.82 -0.38 -12.12
C ALA A 137 3.19 -1.62 -11.48
N MET A 138 3.70 -2.83 -11.80
CA MET A 138 3.21 -4.08 -11.25
C MET A 138 3.51 -4.22 -9.74
N ARG A 139 4.73 -3.86 -9.32
CA ARG A 139 5.14 -3.86 -7.90
C ARG A 139 4.25 -2.91 -7.08
N ARG A 140 4.06 -1.68 -7.57
CA ARG A 140 3.21 -0.68 -6.91
C ARG A 140 1.76 -1.15 -6.82
N ARG A 141 1.23 -1.79 -7.88
CA ARG A 141 -0.13 -2.34 -7.85
C ARG A 141 -0.29 -3.51 -6.89
N ALA A 142 0.70 -4.41 -6.83
CA ALA A 142 0.69 -5.52 -5.87
C ALA A 142 0.72 -5.04 -4.41
N PHE A 143 1.48 -3.98 -4.12
CA PHE A 143 1.47 -3.28 -2.85
C PHE A 143 0.10 -2.67 -2.55
N ASP A 144 -0.42 -1.85 -3.45
CA ASP A 144 -1.66 -1.11 -3.30
C ASP A 144 -2.86 -2.04 -3.02
N ILE A 145 -3.02 -3.11 -3.80
CA ILE A 145 -4.14 -4.03 -3.61
C ILE A 145 -4.05 -4.82 -2.31
N TRP A 146 -2.84 -5.21 -1.87
CA TRP A 146 -2.67 -5.90 -0.59
C TRP A 146 -2.97 -4.98 0.60
N VAL A 147 -2.53 -3.72 0.56
CA VAL A 147 -2.85 -2.74 1.61
C VAL A 147 -4.36 -2.54 1.69
N HIS A 148 -5.05 -2.45 0.56
CA HIS A 148 -6.50 -2.32 0.53
C HIS A 148 -7.23 -3.60 0.93
N GLU A 149 -6.67 -4.78 0.68
CA GLU A 149 -7.17 -6.02 1.29
C GLU A 149 -7.13 -5.93 2.84
N GLN A 150 -6.02 -5.44 3.41
CA GLN A 150 -5.91 -5.27 4.86
C GLN A 150 -6.87 -4.20 5.39
N ASP A 151 -7.07 -3.10 4.67
CA ASP A 151 -8.06 -2.07 5.01
C ASP A 151 -9.49 -2.67 5.07
N LEU A 152 -9.86 -3.53 4.11
CA LEU A 152 -11.14 -4.25 4.08
C LEU A 152 -11.26 -5.24 5.24
N ARG A 153 -10.20 -6.03 5.50
CA ARG A 153 -10.16 -6.98 6.61
C ARG A 153 -10.41 -6.28 7.94
N TRP A 154 -9.78 -5.14 8.11
CA TRP A 154 -9.95 -4.34 9.32
C TRP A 154 -11.36 -3.78 9.46
N ALA A 155 -11.93 -3.19 8.41
CA ALA A 155 -13.29 -2.66 8.40
C ALA A 155 -14.35 -3.74 8.66
N LEU A 156 -14.09 -4.97 8.21
CA LEU A 156 -15.01 -6.10 8.34
C LEU A 156 -14.77 -6.96 9.60
N GLY A 157 -13.70 -6.69 10.36
CA GLY A 157 -13.32 -7.52 11.51
C GLY A 157 -12.92 -8.94 11.14
N LYS A 158 -12.28 -9.13 9.97
CA LYS A 158 -11.85 -10.43 9.43
C LYS A 158 -10.32 -10.47 9.22
N PRO A 159 -9.49 -10.47 10.28
CA PRO A 159 -8.04 -10.47 10.15
C PRO A 159 -7.51 -11.70 9.39
N GLY A 160 -6.37 -11.54 8.72
CA GLY A 160 -5.72 -12.63 7.98
C GLY A 160 -4.78 -12.12 6.88
N ASN A 161 -4.11 -13.03 6.20
CA ASN A 161 -3.21 -12.79 5.06
C ASN A 161 -2.05 -11.81 5.34
N LEU A 162 -1.62 -11.71 6.58
CA LEU A 162 -0.49 -10.85 6.97
C LEU A 162 0.87 -11.39 6.51
N ASP A 163 0.93 -12.63 6.01
CA ASP A 163 2.11 -13.33 5.48
C ASP A 163 1.92 -13.81 4.02
N SER A 164 0.93 -13.26 3.34
CA SER A 164 0.65 -13.58 1.94
C SER A 164 1.71 -13.00 0.97
N PRO A 165 1.75 -13.43 -0.30
CA PRO A 165 2.69 -12.88 -1.28
C PRO A 165 2.69 -11.35 -1.35
N GLY A 166 1.53 -10.70 -1.22
CA GLY A 166 1.40 -9.25 -1.18
C GLY A 166 2.08 -8.60 0.03
N ALA A 167 2.10 -9.29 1.18
CA ALA A 167 2.79 -8.81 2.38
C ALA A 167 4.31 -8.69 2.16
N TYR A 168 4.91 -9.66 1.48
CA TYR A 168 6.36 -9.62 1.18
C TYR A 168 6.70 -8.55 0.15
N VAL A 169 5.86 -8.35 -0.89
CA VAL A 169 6.03 -7.24 -1.84
C VAL A 169 5.92 -5.89 -1.12
N THR A 170 4.98 -5.78 -0.19
CA THR A 170 4.79 -4.58 0.64
C THR A 170 6.02 -4.32 1.52
N ARG A 171 6.53 -5.34 2.21
CA ARG A 171 7.78 -5.24 2.99
C ARG A 171 8.91 -4.67 2.15
N ASP A 172 9.15 -5.25 0.99
CA ASP A 172 10.30 -4.90 0.14
C ASP A 172 10.15 -3.48 -0.44
N LEU A 173 8.92 -3.05 -0.72
CA LEU A 173 8.66 -1.67 -1.15
C LEU A 173 8.89 -0.69 0.01
N LEU A 174 8.33 -0.94 1.19
CA LEU A 174 8.49 -0.07 2.35
C LEU A 174 9.97 0.02 2.78
N LEU A 175 10.70 -1.11 2.79
CA LEU A 175 12.14 -1.11 3.06
C LEU A 175 12.92 -0.26 2.05
N SER A 176 12.52 -0.21 0.79
CA SER A 176 13.18 0.61 -0.23
C SER A 176 13.02 2.12 -0.01
N ILE A 177 12.00 2.53 0.73
CA ILE A 177 11.70 3.94 1.03
C ILE A 177 12.31 4.36 2.39
N LEU A 178 12.52 3.40 3.28
CA LEU A 178 12.95 3.65 4.66
C LEU A 178 14.22 4.51 4.80
N PRO A 179 15.26 4.36 3.94
CA PRO A 179 16.42 5.25 3.98
C PRO A 179 16.08 6.73 3.81
N LYS A 180 15.13 7.04 2.91
CA LYS A 180 14.66 8.42 2.71
C LYS A 180 13.88 8.92 3.92
N VAL A 181 13.00 8.10 4.47
CA VAL A 181 12.20 8.43 5.67
C VAL A 181 13.13 8.81 6.83
N VAL A 182 14.12 7.98 7.11
CA VAL A 182 15.04 8.21 8.23
C VAL A 182 15.95 9.42 8.00
N ALA A 183 16.65 9.44 6.87
CA ALA A 183 17.70 10.44 6.65
C ALA A 183 17.13 11.82 6.28
N LYS A 184 16.06 11.86 5.48
CA LYS A 184 15.54 13.11 4.93
C LYS A 184 14.28 13.60 5.63
N ASP A 185 13.29 12.71 5.75
CA ASP A 185 11.96 13.13 6.21
C ASP A 185 11.92 13.28 7.74
N ALA A 186 12.63 12.43 8.49
CA ALA A 186 12.81 12.52 9.94
C ALA A 186 14.07 13.31 10.37
N GLY A 187 15.00 13.58 9.44
CA GLY A 187 16.17 14.38 9.71
C GLY A 187 17.20 13.74 10.64
N ALA A 188 17.38 12.42 10.56
CA ALA A 188 18.39 11.74 11.37
C ALA A 188 19.79 12.32 11.15
N PRO A 189 20.59 12.51 12.22
CA PRO A 189 21.93 13.12 12.12
C PRO A 189 22.89 12.32 11.20
N ALA A 190 23.85 13.02 10.59
CA ALA A 190 24.96 12.37 9.91
C ALA A 190 25.73 11.45 10.89
N ASP A 191 26.34 10.40 10.34
CA ASP A 191 27.04 9.33 11.10
C ASP A 191 26.17 8.60 12.13
N SER A 192 24.84 8.59 11.94
CA SER A 192 23.90 7.89 12.82
C SER A 192 23.40 6.58 12.21
N ALA A 193 22.87 5.73 13.07
CA ALA A 193 22.22 4.50 12.66
C ALA A 193 20.88 4.34 13.40
N VAL A 194 19.87 3.88 12.67
CA VAL A 194 18.53 3.58 13.21
C VAL A 194 18.21 2.12 12.92
N VAL A 195 17.85 1.37 13.95
CA VAL A 195 17.48 -0.05 13.86
C VAL A 195 15.97 -0.19 13.89
N PHE A 196 15.44 -0.96 12.94
CA PHE A 196 14.07 -1.42 12.92
C PHE A 196 14.05 -2.92 13.21
N ASP A 197 13.38 -3.30 14.30
CA ASP A 197 13.12 -4.68 14.70
C ASP A 197 11.62 -4.95 14.56
N VAL A 198 11.23 -5.49 13.41
CA VAL A 198 9.84 -5.79 13.12
C VAL A 198 9.61 -7.30 13.25
N HIS A 199 8.66 -7.65 14.12
CA HIS A 199 8.34 -9.04 14.45
C HIS A 199 6.93 -9.44 14.00
N GLY A 200 6.64 -10.75 13.98
CA GLY A 200 5.33 -11.30 13.61
C GLY A 200 5.37 -12.10 12.31
N PRO A 201 4.23 -12.15 11.55
CA PRO A 201 4.12 -12.99 10.35
C PRO A 201 5.14 -12.68 9.27
N VAL A 202 5.48 -11.40 9.10
CA VAL A 202 6.59 -10.95 8.25
C VAL A 202 7.56 -10.20 9.15
N GLU A 203 8.70 -10.79 9.39
CA GLU A 203 9.72 -10.25 10.29
C GLU A 203 10.93 -9.72 9.53
N PHE A 204 11.58 -8.71 10.09
CA PHE A 204 12.87 -8.24 9.64
C PHE A 204 13.61 -7.44 10.71
N LEU A 205 14.92 -7.56 10.70
CA LEU A 205 15.84 -6.67 11.41
C LEU A 205 16.65 -5.90 10.36
N ARG A 206 16.53 -4.58 10.34
CA ARG A 206 17.23 -3.73 9.37
C ARG A 206 17.80 -2.50 10.05
N THR A 207 18.99 -2.11 9.62
CA THR A 207 19.64 -0.87 10.03
C THR A 207 19.63 0.12 8.88
N VAL A 208 19.10 1.31 9.11
CA VAL A 208 19.31 2.45 8.23
C VAL A 208 20.51 3.24 8.76
N ARG A 209 21.53 3.42 7.93
CA ARG A 209 22.72 4.24 8.23
C ARG A 209 22.62 5.55 7.46
N VAL A 210 22.90 6.62 8.15
CA VAL A 210 23.03 7.95 7.54
C VAL A 210 24.51 8.27 7.49
N ASP A 211 25.07 8.45 6.30
CA ASP A 211 26.48 8.77 6.12
C ASP A 211 26.82 10.23 6.45
N VAL A 212 28.08 10.59 6.32
CA VAL A 212 28.59 11.96 6.59
C VAL A 212 27.93 13.03 5.71
N ASP A 213 27.44 12.64 4.54
CA ASP A 213 26.76 13.52 3.59
C ASP A 213 25.24 13.57 3.80
N GLY A 214 24.73 12.88 4.83
CA GLY A 214 23.31 12.82 5.16
C GLY A 214 22.49 11.87 4.25
N LYS A 215 23.15 10.96 3.52
CA LYS A 215 22.47 9.99 2.67
C LYS A 215 22.15 8.72 3.44
N GLY A 216 20.90 8.32 3.44
CA GLY A 216 20.43 7.07 4.02
C GLY A 216 20.73 5.87 3.13
N THR A 217 21.20 4.79 3.75
CA THR A 217 21.33 3.44 3.16
C THR A 217 20.78 2.41 4.12
N ILE A 218 20.31 1.26 3.63
CA ILE A 218 19.75 0.19 4.44
C ILE A 218 20.60 -1.08 4.29
N ASP A 219 20.89 -1.74 5.41
CA ASP A 219 21.55 -3.04 5.42
C ASP A 219 20.91 -4.02 6.44
N GLY A 220 21.32 -5.30 6.37
CA GLY A 220 20.89 -6.34 7.28
C GLY A 220 21.74 -6.51 8.53
N SER A 221 22.79 -5.69 8.67
CA SER A 221 23.75 -5.84 9.78
C SER A 221 23.27 -5.09 11.02
N PRO A 222 23.35 -5.70 12.22
CA PRO A 222 23.10 -4.99 13.47
C PRO A 222 24.07 -3.80 13.62
N SER A 223 23.60 -2.70 14.21
CA SER A 223 24.47 -1.59 14.59
C SER A 223 24.88 -1.72 16.05
N LEU A 224 26.16 -1.48 16.32
CA LEU A 224 26.64 -1.30 17.69
C LEU A 224 26.40 0.18 18.08
N GLY A 225 25.52 0.42 19.06
CA GLY A 225 25.19 1.76 19.53
C GLY A 225 24.36 2.57 18.53
N PRO A 226 23.19 2.09 18.10
CA PRO A 226 22.31 2.87 17.25
C PRO A 226 21.81 4.11 17.99
N ALA A 227 21.57 5.20 17.26
CA ALA A 227 20.93 6.40 17.82
C ALA A 227 19.51 6.08 18.32
N VAL A 228 18.80 5.23 17.56
CA VAL A 228 17.45 4.76 17.89
C VAL A 228 17.30 3.30 17.49
N THR A 229 16.62 2.53 18.34
CA THR A 229 16.01 1.24 17.99
C THR A 229 14.49 1.37 18.10
N ILE A 230 13.76 0.95 17.06
CA ILE A 230 12.30 0.93 17.00
C ILE A 230 11.87 -0.54 16.84
N ALA A 231 11.18 -1.07 17.84
CA ALA A 231 10.65 -2.43 17.83
C ALA A 231 9.12 -2.42 17.85
N LEU A 232 8.49 -3.12 16.89
CA LEU A 232 7.04 -3.18 16.75
C LEU A 232 6.63 -4.41 15.95
N ASP A 233 5.34 -4.74 15.97
CA ASP A 233 4.82 -5.83 15.15
C ASP A 233 4.58 -5.40 13.69
N TRP A 234 4.57 -6.38 12.79
CA TRP A 234 4.40 -6.18 11.35
C TRP A 234 3.11 -5.42 10.99
N GLU A 235 1.98 -5.76 11.61
CA GLU A 235 0.70 -5.08 11.33
C GLU A 235 0.77 -3.60 11.71
N THR A 236 1.32 -3.30 12.88
CA THR A 236 1.53 -1.91 13.35
C THR A 236 2.47 -1.14 12.43
N TYR A 237 3.58 -1.78 12.00
CA TYR A 237 4.51 -1.18 11.04
C TYR A 237 3.83 -0.79 9.73
N VAL A 238 3.04 -1.71 9.14
CA VAL A 238 2.31 -1.45 7.90
C VAL A 238 1.29 -0.34 8.08
N ARG A 239 0.52 -0.37 9.16
CA ARG A 239 -0.53 0.63 9.41
C ARG A 239 0.04 2.03 9.61
N LEU A 240 1.17 2.17 10.30
CA LEU A 240 1.93 3.42 10.40
C LEU A 240 2.45 3.86 9.03
N SER A 241 3.10 2.95 8.30
CA SER A 241 3.71 3.25 7.01
C SER A 241 2.69 3.61 5.92
N CYS A 242 1.48 3.11 6.04
CA CYS A 242 0.38 3.43 5.14
C CYS A 242 -0.55 4.54 5.67
N GLY A 243 -0.18 5.25 6.75
CA GLY A 243 -0.97 6.37 7.29
C GLY A 243 -2.35 5.98 7.85
N ARG A 244 -2.54 4.71 8.22
CA ARG A 244 -3.82 4.19 8.73
C ARG A 244 -4.02 4.43 10.22
N VAL A 245 -2.94 4.67 10.93
CA VAL A 245 -2.93 5.02 12.36
C VAL A 245 -1.88 6.08 12.63
N THR A 246 -2.11 6.87 13.67
CA THR A 246 -1.09 7.81 14.17
C THR A 246 -0.16 7.11 15.16
N PRO A 247 1.10 7.57 15.35
CA PRO A 247 2.00 7.01 16.36
C PRO A 247 1.38 6.96 17.77
N ASP A 248 0.64 7.99 18.17
CA ASP A 248 -0.01 8.05 19.48
C ASP A 248 -1.09 6.95 19.66
N ALA A 249 -1.80 6.62 18.60
CA ALA A 249 -2.85 5.59 18.65
C ALA A 249 -2.31 4.16 18.83
N VAL A 250 -1.01 3.94 18.65
CA VAL A 250 -0.34 2.65 18.76
C VAL A 250 0.89 2.68 19.66
N ALA A 251 0.99 3.69 20.53
CA ALA A 251 2.14 3.91 21.40
C ALA A 251 2.44 2.71 22.32
N ASP A 252 1.42 1.97 22.73
CA ASP A 252 1.52 0.75 23.54
C ASP A 252 2.07 -0.47 22.76
N ARG A 253 2.09 -0.41 21.43
CA ARG A 253 2.58 -1.46 20.53
C ARG A 253 3.98 -1.17 19.97
N VAL A 254 4.54 0.00 20.25
CA VAL A 254 5.85 0.44 19.75
C VAL A 254 6.79 0.63 20.94
N LYS A 255 7.94 -0.04 20.88
CA LYS A 255 9.03 0.15 21.84
C LYS A 255 10.16 0.91 21.15
N THR A 256 10.65 1.95 21.82
CA THR A 256 11.78 2.76 21.35
C THR A 256 12.87 2.79 22.39
N GLU A 257 14.12 2.69 21.94
CA GLU A 257 15.33 2.84 22.77
C GLU A 257 16.26 3.85 22.09
N GLY A 258 16.94 4.68 22.87
CA GLY A 258 17.84 5.72 22.39
C GLY A 258 17.20 7.12 22.38
N ASP A 259 17.45 7.90 21.35
CA ASP A 259 16.98 9.28 21.21
C ASP A 259 15.45 9.32 20.98
N ALA A 260 14.70 9.81 21.98
CA ALA A 260 13.25 9.83 21.95
C ALA A 260 12.67 10.83 20.93
N ASP A 261 13.34 11.97 20.72
CA ASP A 261 12.90 13.00 19.77
C ASP A 261 13.06 12.48 18.33
N LEU A 262 14.19 11.85 18.05
CA LEU A 262 14.42 11.22 16.75
C LEU A 262 13.45 10.05 16.51
N ALA A 263 13.18 9.22 17.53
CA ALA A 263 12.19 8.14 17.43
C ALA A 263 10.80 8.69 17.05
N SER A 264 10.35 9.75 17.73
CA SER A 264 9.08 10.41 17.45
C SER A 264 9.02 10.99 16.04
N ALA A 265 10.11 11.64 15.59
CA ALA A 265 10.21 12.18 14.24
C ALA A 265 10.14 11.07 13.17
N ILE A 266 10.83 9.95 13.39
CA ILE A 266 10.80 8.79 12.48
C ILE A 266 9.39 8.19 12.40
N LEU A 267 8.76 7.92 13.55
CA LEU A 267 7.41 7.35 13.59
C LEU A 267 6.39 8.23 12.88
N SER A 268 6.52 9.55 13.03
CA SER A 268 5.66 10.53 12.34
C SER A 268 5.92 10.58 10.83
N ALA A 269 7.17 10.34 10.40
CA ALA A 269 7.57 10.36 8.99
C ALA A 269 7.31 9.03 8.27
N LEU A 270 6.93 7.95 8.99
CA LEU A 270 6.66 6.63 8.38
C LEU A 270 5.49 6.66 7.41
N ALA A 271 4.50 7.53 7.58
CA ALA A 271 3.33 7.61 6.71
C ALA A 271 3.73 8.06 5.28
N VAL A 272 4.05 7.10 4.42
CA VAL A 272 4.54 7.35 3.03
C VAL A 272 3.46 7.21 1.96
N THR A 273 2.26 6.78 2.34
CA THR A 273 1.07 6.77 1.47
C THR A 273 -0.02 7.67 2.04
N PRO A 274 -0.84 8.31 1.17
CA PRO A 274 -1.93 9.18 1.60
C PRO A 274 -3.07 8.42 2.29
#